data_85f5c13591e98b3c3f9124e565e021cb
#
_entry.id   85f5c13591e98b3c3f9124e565e021cb
#
_cell.length_a   1.000
_cell.length_b   1.000
_cell.length_c   1.000
_cell.angle_alpha   90.00
_cell.angle_beta   90.00
_cell.angle_gamma   90.00
#
_symmetry.space_group_name_H-M   'P 1'
#
loop_
_entity.id
_entity.type
_entity.pdbx_description
1 polymer ?
#
loop_
_entity_poly.entity_id
_entity_poly.type
_entity_poly.pdbx_seq_one_letter_code
_entity_poly.pdbx_strand_id
1 'polypeptide(L)'
;MSARIGFFVGKGGVGKSTLAAATAVQAALAGEKVLVVSTDQAHSLGDVLGAPIQPGRPGGESEPVRILAEEQGGELDAVELDTLALLESAWRLAAPVLAVRFPESDLNDVAPEELSAVPGIQEVLGLGAVADLAGSGRWDYVVVDCASTADALRMLTLPSSFAVYVERSWPRHRRLSTGLDDPRQAAMVALVESMHAQVARLAELLAGPDVGTHLVLTPERVVVAETVRALTALAVMGIRVNEVIVNQVLFQDDSFEYRNLPEHPAFDWYAARIGEQTAVLDHLAAATGDVKLILTPHLAGEPIGPKALAQLLDQARRRDGGTPPGPLRPIVDRESGSGLETIYRLRLQLPPLDSGELSLGRAGDDLIIGVGAVRRRVRLASVLRRCIVTGAALRGSELTVRFRPDPLVWPAGADGGAIGGDQ
;
A
#
# COMPACT_ATOMS: atom_id res chain seq x y z
N MET A 1 -6.74 -19.17 7.64
CA MET A 1 -5.77 -18.08 7.82
C MET A 1 -5.94 -17.15 6.62
N SER A 2 -5.81 -15.85 6.79
CA SER A 2 -5.81 -14.93 5.65
C SER A 2 -4.47 -15.02 4.93
N ALA A 3 -4.49 -14.96 3.59
CA ALA A 3 -3.28 -14.94 2.80
C ALA A 3 -2.45 -13.66 3.10
N ARG A 4 -1.12 -13.75 3.00
CA ARG A 4 -0.30 -12.54 2.95
C ARG A 4 -0.54 -11.81 1.62
N ILE A 5 -0.38 -10.47 1.61
CA ILE A 5 -0.64 -9.64 0.44
C ILE A 5 0.60 -8.79 0.12
N GLY A 6 1.07 -8.83 -1.12
CA GLY A 6 2.17 -8.01 -1.61
C GLY A 6 1.73 -7.10 -2.76
N PHE A 7 1.75 -5.77 -2.56
CA PHE A 7 1.40 -4.80 -3.59
C PHE A 7 2.65 -4.36 -4.37
N PHE A 8 2.64 -4.51 -5.68
CA PHE A 8 3.70 -4.04 -6.57
C PHE A 8 3.38 -2.64 -7.08
N VAL A 9 4.16 -1.67 -6.64
CA VAL A 9 3.91 -0.24 -6.86
C VAL A 9 5.11 0.39 -7.58
N GLY A 10 4.86 1.21 -8.57
CA GLY A 10 5.92 1.89 -9.34
C GLY A 10 5.36 2.64 -10.52
N LYS A 11 6.20 3.46 -11.16
CA LYS A 11 5.86 4.22 -12.36
C LYS A 11 5.44 3.31 -13.51
N GLY A 12 4.69 3.84 -14.48
CA GLY A 12 4.40 3.12 -15.72
C GLY A 12 5.68 2.72 -16.47
N GLY A 13 5.74 1.49 -17.00
CA GLY A 13 6.84 0.99 -17.81
C GLY A 13 8.09 0.51 -17.06
N VAL A 14 8.11 0.51 -15.72
CA VAL A 14 9.28 0.02 -14.94
C VAL A 14 9.32 -1.50 -14.79
N GLY A 15 8.30 -2.24 -15.27
CA GLY A 15 8.23 -3.69 -15.18
C GLY A 15 7.52 -4.23 -13.94
N LYS A 16 6.52 -3.51 -13.41
CA LYS A 16 5.72 -3.96 -12.26
C LYS A 16 5.08 -5.32 -12.49
N SER A 17 4.31 -5.47 -13.59
CA SER A 17 3.63 -6.71 -13.95
C SER A 17 4.60 -7.88 -14.10
N THR A 18 5.76 -7.63 -14.72
CA THR A 18 6.84 -8.63 -14.87
C THR A 18 7.37 -9.09 -13.51
N LEU A 19 7.65 -8.16 -12.59
CA LEU A 19 8.22 -8.50 -11.28
C LEU A 19 7.17 -9.06 -10.32
N ALA A 20 5.92 -8.62 -10.42
CA ALA A 20 4.80 -9.22 -9.70
C ALA A 20 4.61 -10.68 -10.12
N ALA A 21 4.53 -10.93 -11.44
CA ALA A 21 4.42 -12.27 -11.99
C ALA A 21 5.63 -13.14 -11.64
N ALA A 22 6.86 -12.62 -11.74
CA ALA A 22 8.07 -13.34 -11.38
C ALA A 22 8.10 -13.73 -9.90
N THR A 23 7.70 -12.82 -9.00
CA THR A 23 7.59 -13.09 -7.57
C THR A 23 6.54 -14.17 -7.27
N ALA A 24 5.39 -14.09 -7.95
CA ALA A 24 4.33 -15.09 -7.82
C ALA A 24 4.79 -16.48 -8.30
N VAL A 25 5.48 -16.54 -9.45
CA VAL A 25 6.07 -17.78 -9.97
C VAL A 25 7.10 -18.36 -8.99
N GLN A 26 8.02 -17.54 -8.47
CA GLN A 26 9.04 -18.01 -7.53
C GLN A 26 8.43 -18.57 -6.24
N ALA A 27 7.38 -17.92 -5.70
CA ALA A 27 6.68 -18.40 -4.52
C ALA A 27 5.94 -19.73 -4.79
N ALA A 28 5.31 -19.88 -5.96
CA ALA A 28 4.67 -21.14 -6.36
C ALA A 28 5.69 -22.27 -6.53
N LEU A 29 6.85 -22.01 -7.14
CA LEU A 29 7.93 -22.98 -7.25
C LEU A 29 8.51 -23.37 -5.88
N ALA A 30 8.38 -22.50 -4.88
CA ALA A 30 8.75 -22.79 -3.48
C ALA A 30 7.65 -23.60 -2.73
N GLY A 31 6.56 -23.98 -3.38
CA GLY A 31 5.51 -24.84 -2.81
C GLY A 31 4.29 -24.08 -2.24
N GLU A 32 4.20 -22.77 -2.44
CA GLU A 32 3.06 -21.99 -1.95
C GLU A 32 1.90 -21.99 -2.97
N LYS A 33 0.68 -21.80 -2.46
CA LYS A 33 -0.49 -21.50 -3.29
C LYS A 33 -0.59 -20.00 -3.47
N VAL A 34 -0.37 -19.54 -4.70
CA VAL A 34 -0.23 -18.11 -5.01
C VAL A 34 -1.33 -17.66 -5.96
N LEU A 35 -1.86 -16.48 -5.73
CA LEU A 35 -2.70 -15.75 -6.67
C LEU A 35 -1.98 -14.48 -7.09
N VAL A 36 -1.82 -14.24 -8.38
CA VAL A 36 -1.44 -12.93 -8.89
C VAL A 36 -2.68 -12.21 -9.45
N VAL A 37 -2.88 -10.99 -8.98
CA VAL A 37 -4.05 -10.15 -9.30
C VAL A 37 -3.56 -8.89 -9.98
N SER A 38 -4.04 -8.59 -11.19
CA SER A 38 -3.83 -7.28 -11.81
C SER A 38 -5.03 -6.37 -11.56
N THR A 39 -4.74 -5.14 -11.13
CA THR A 39 -5.71 -4.03 -11.06
C THR A 39 -5.48 -3.02 -12.18
N ASP A 40 -4.54 -3.30 -13.08
CA ASP A 40 -4.22 -2.46 -14.24
C ASP A 40 -5.17 -2.77 -15.39
N GLN A 41 -5.88 -1.75 -15.86
CA GLN A 41 -6.79 -1.85 -17.02
C GLN A 41 -6.05 -2.11 -18.35
N ALA A 42 -4.72 -2.02 -18.37
CA ALA A 42 -3.92 -2.37 -19.56
C ALA A 42 -3.87 -3.88 -19.87
N HIS A 43 -4.34 -4.73 -18.91
CA HIS A 43 -4.43 -6.18 -19.06
C HIS A 43 -3.11 -6.85 -19.51
N SER A 44 -1.98 -6.38 -19.00
CA SER A 44 -0.65 -6.83 -19.39
C SER A 44 -0.19 -8.13 -18.69
N LEU A 45 -0.93 -8.58 -17.68
CA LEU A 45 -0.54 -9.74 -16.87
C LEU A 45 -0.57 -11.04 -17.69
N GLY A 46 -1.59 -11.22 -18.53
CA GLY A 46 -1.70 -12.35 -19.43
C GLY A 46 -0.53 -12.44 -20.42
N ASP A 47 -0.11 -11.31 -20.97
CA ASP A 47 1.03 -11.24 -21.90
C ASP A 47 2.33 -11.65 -21.22
N VAL A 48 2.57 -11.15 -20.01
CA VAL A 48 3.76 -11.47 -19.21
C VAL A 48 3.81 -12.95 -18.80
N LEU A 49 2.67 -13.52 -18.43
CA LEU A 49 2.57 -14.95 -18.08
C LEU A 49 2.56 -15.88 -19.29
N GLY A 50 2.36 -15.34 -20.49
CA GLY A 50 2.22 -16.11 -21.73
C GLY A 50 0.96 -16.98 -21.72
N ALA A 51 -0.08 -16.54 -21.04
CA ALA A 51 -1.34 -17.28 -20.87
C ALA A 51 -2.55 -16.35 -21.09
N PRO A 52 -3.62 -16.82 -21.77
CA PRO A 52 -4.82 -16.02 -21.95
C PRO A 52 -5.57 -15.89 -20.62
N ILE A 53 -5.54 -14.70 -20.03
CA ILE A 53 -6.37 -14.34 -18.88
C ILE A 53 -7.51 -13.50 -19.42
N GLN A 54 -8.75 -13.96 -19.26
CA GLN A 54 -9.90 -13.17 -19.69
C GLN A 54 -10.33 -12.26 -18.55
N PRO A 55 -10.45 -10.94 -18.78
CA PRO A 55 -11.07 -10.05 -17.81
C PRO A 55 -12.51 -10.50 -17.52
N GLY A 56 -13.01 -10.22 -16.34
CA GLY A 56 -14.36 -10.59 -15.94
C GLY A 56 -15.41 -10.12 -16.95
N ARG A 57 -16.45 -10.92 -17.15
CA ARG A 57 -17.57 -10.50 -18.01
C ARG A 57 -18.38 -9.42 -17.30
N PRO A 58 -19.01 -8.50 -18.05
CA PRO A 58 -19.93 -7.54 -17.46
C PRO A 58 -20.98 -8.26 -16.58
N GLY A 59 -21.00 -7.91 -15.28
CA GLY A 59 -21.90 -8.53 -14.29
C GLY A 59 -21.48 -9.89 -13.77
N GLY A 60 -20.28 -10.41 -14.13
CA GLY A 60 -19.69 -11.63 -13.61
C GLY A 60 -18.45 -11.36 -12.77
N GLU A 61 -18.17 -12.24 -11.81
CA GLU A 61 -16.89 -12.23 -11.09
C GLU A 61 -15.76 -12.66 -12.02
N SER A 62 -14.58 -12.03 -11.90
CA SER A 62 -13.37 -12.48 -12.60
C SER A 62 -12.92 -13.80 -11.96
N GLU A 63 -12.90 -14.87 -12.75
CA GLU A 63 -12.45 -16.19 -12.27
C GLU A 63 -10.93 -16.33 -12.44
N PRO A 64 -10.20 -16.74 -11.40
CA PRO A 64 -8.77 -17.04 -11.50
C PRO A 64 -8.49 -18.21 -12.46
N VAL A 65 -7.50 -18.03 -13.32
CA VAL A 65 -7.02 -19.02 -14.29
C VAL A 65 -5.76 -19.68 -13.72
N ARG A 66 -5.69 -21.02 -13.77
CA ARG A 66 -4.51 -21.77 -13.38
C ARG A 66 -3.37 -21.59 -14.40
N ILE A 67 -2.22 -21.07 -13.92
CA ILE A 67 -1.01 -20.84 -14.73
C ILE A 67 0.01 -21.95 -14.51
N LEU A 68 0.20 -22.37 -13.25
CA LEU A 68 1.20 -23.37 -12.86
C LEU A 68 0.65 -24.27 -11.76
N ALA A 69 0.99 -25.55 -11.84
CA ALA A 69 0.76 -26.50 -10.75
C ALA A 69 1.98 -27.43 -10.66
N GLU A 70 2.62 -27.45 -9.49
CA GLU A 70 3.80 -28.24 -9.23
C GLU A 70 3.45 -29.54 -8.50
N GLU A 71 4.23 -30.60 -8.73
CA GLU A 71 4.03 -31.90 -8.06
C GLU A 71 4.16 -31.80 -6.54
N GLN A 72 4.91 -30.83 -6.04
CA GLN A 72 5.13 -30.58 -4.62
C GLN A 72 4.03 -29.75 -3.95
N GLY A 73 2.95 -29.44 -4.67
CA GLY A 73 1.75 -28.75 -4.14
C GLY A 73 1.76 -27.23 -4.31
N GLY A 74 2.78 -26.65 -4.93
CA GLY A 74 2.79 -25.23 -5.30
C GLY A 74 1.86 -24.95 -6.48
N GLU A 75 1.10 -23.87 -6.39
CA GLU A 75 0.11 -23.50 -7.40
C GLU A 75 0.18 -21.99 -7.69
N LEU A 76 0.05 -21.62 -8.97
CA LEU A 76 -0.11 -20.24 -9.38
C LEU A 76 -1.41 -20.07 -10.14
N ASP A 77 -2.30 -19.27 -9.60
CA ASP A 77 -3.48 -18.77 -10.28
C ASP A 77 -3.27 -17.28 -10.63
N ALA A 78 -3.89 -16.81 -11.70
CA ALA A 78 -3.84 -15.42 -12.12
C ALA A 78 -5.24 -14.88 -12.45
N VAL A 79 -5.48 -13.60 -12.14
CA VAL A 79 -6.75 -12.93 -12.45
C VAL A 79 -6.51 -11.46 -12.78
N GLU A 80 -7.23 -10.95 -13.76
CA GLU A 80 -7.32 -9.51 -14.06
C GLU A 80 -8.68 -9.00 -13.60
N LEU A 81 -8.67 -8.00 -12.72
CA LEU A 81 -9.90 -7.42 -12.19
C LEU A 81 -10.45 -6.38 -13.14
N ASP A 82 -11.70 -6.58 -13.54
CA ASP A 82 -12.48 -5.56 -14.23
C ASP A 82 -13.11 -4.61 -13.19
N THR A 83 -12.44 -3.49 -12.94
CA THR A 83 -12.91 -2.51 -11.94
C THR A 83 -14.19 -1.80 -12.37
N LEU A 84 -14.50 -1.74 -13.67
CA LEU A 84 -15.77 -1.22 -14.16
C LEU A 84 -16.91 -2.21 -13.86
N ALA A 85 -16.71 -3.50 -14.13
CA ALA A 85 -17.69 -4.54 -13.79
C ALA A 85 -17.96 -4.60 -12.27
N LEU A 86 -16.94 -4.40 -11.44
CA LEU A 86 -17.10 -4.26 -9.98
C LEU A 86 -17.96 -3.04 -9.62
N LEU A 87 -17.73 -1.90 -10.28
CA LEU A 87 -18.50 -0.68 -10.07
C LEU A 87 -19.96 -0.85 -10.51
N GLU A 88 -20.20 -1.46 -11.68
CA GLU A 88 -21.55 -1.79 -12.14
C GLU A 88 -22.31 -2.67 -11.15
N SER A 89 -21.64 -3.66 -10.59
CA SER A 89 -22.23 -4.56 -9.61
C SER A 89 -22.56 -3.84 -8.29
N ALA A 90 -21.63 -3.01 -7.80
CA ALA A 90 -21.85 -2.21 -6.62
C ALA A 90 -22.97 -1.17 -6.82
N TRP A 91 -23.04 -0.52 -7.99
CA TRP A 91 -24.08 0.43 -8.33
C TRP A 91 -25.46 -0.21 -8.41
N ARG A 92 -25.56 -1.38 -9.03
CA ARG A 92 -26.81 -2.16 -9.11
C ARG A 92 -27.43 -2.44 -7.74
N LEU A 93 -26.59 -2.60 -6.70
CA LEU A 93 -27.03 -2.78 -5.31
C LEU A 93 -27.38 -1.45 -4.61
N ALA A 94 -26.63 -0.39 -4.90
CA ALA A 94 -26.78 0.91 -4.24
C ALA A 94 -27.90 1.76 -4.83
N ALA A 95 -28.07 1.78 -6.16
CA ALA A 95 -29.00 2.66 -6.86
C ALA A 95 -30.46 2.56 -6.37
N PRO A 96 -31.04 1.37 -6.15
CA PRO A 96 -32.41 1.26 -5.63
C PRO A 96 -32.58 1.90 -4.25
N VAL A 97 -31.58 1.76 -3.37
CA VAL A 97 -31.63 2.36 -2.01
C VAL A 97 -31.54 3.88 -2.09
N LEU A 98 -30.66 4.39 -2.96
CA LEU A 98 -30.50 5.82 -3.18
C LEU A 98 -31.73 6.45 -3.83
N ALA A 99 -32.35 5.81 -4.81
CA ALA A 99 -33.57 6.28 -5.48
C ALA A 99 -34.77 6.41 -4.52
N VAL A 100 -34.89 5.49 -3.56
CA VAL A 100 -35.93 5.60 -2.50
C VAL A 100 -35.71 6.84 -1.63
N ARG A 101 -34.45 7.23 -1.38
CA ARG A 101 -34.11 8.38 -0.53
C ARG A 101 -34.17 9.69 -1.29
N PHE A 102 -33.87 9.68 -2.57
CA PHE A 102 -33.81 10.86 -3.45
C PHE A 102 -34.74 10.68 -4.65
N PRO A 103 -36.09 10.66 -4.42
CA PRO A 103 -37.06 10.35 -5.47
C PRO A 103 -37.12 11.39 -6.58
N GLU A 104 -36.64 12.60 -6.34
CA GLU A 104 -36.60 13.70 -7.33
C GLU A 104 -35.30 13.72 -8.13
N SER A 105 -34.38 12.78 -7.86
CA SER A 105 -33.09 12.67 -8.56
C SER A 105 -33.16 11.59 -9.63
N ASP A 106 -32.56 11.88 -10.79
CA ASP A 106 -32.43 10.94 -11.91
C ASP A 106 -31.33 9.84 -11.62
N LEU A 107 -31.20 9.43 -10.35
CA LEU A 107 -30.15 8.47 -9.95
C LEU A 107 -30.31 7.11 -10.63
N ASN A 108 -31.51 6.73 -11.02
CA ASN A 108 -31.72 5.50 -11.79
C ASN A 108 -31.20 5.58 -13.22
N ASP A 109 -31.03 6.80 -13.74
CA ASP A 109 -30.57 7.06 -15.11
C ASP A 109 -29.05 7.32 -15.17
N VAL A 110 -28.39 7.40 -13.98
CA VAL A 110 -26.91 7.53 -13.90
C VAL A 110 -26.26 6.22 -14.34
N ALA A 111 -25.53 6.29 -15.44
CA ALA A 111 -24.77 5.16 -15.93
C ALA A 111 -23.54 4.89 -15.02
N PRO A 112 -23.20 3.61 -14.76
CA PRO A 112 -22.01 3.27 -13.98
C PRO A 112 -20.72 3.91 -14.52
N GLU A 113 -20.64 4.10 -15.85
CA GLU A 113 -19.51 4.75 -16.52
C GLU A 113 -19.33 6.20 -16.07
N GLU A 114 -20.42 6.92 -15.76
CA GLU A 114 -20.35 8.28 -15.23
C GLU A 114 -19.73 8.31 -13.83
N LEU A 115 -20.01 7.28 -13.03
CA LEU A 115 -19.41 7.13 -11.69
C LEU A 115 -17.93 6.74 -11.76
N SER A 116 -17.50 6.15 -12.86
CA SER A 116 -16.07 5.81 -13.07
C SER A 116 -15.18 7.06 -13.10
N ALA A 117 -15.76 8.22 -13.41
CA ALA A 117 -15.08 9.51 -13.38
C ALA A 117 -14.81 10.01 -11.93
N VAL A 118 -15.42 9.39 -10.90
CA VAL A 118 -15.18 9.76 -9.50
C VAL A 118 -13.89 9.12 -9.01
N PRO A 119 -12.83 9.91 -8.73
CA PRO A 119 -11.55 9.36 -8.34
C PRO A 119 -11.65 8.54 -7.05
N GLY A 120 -11.08 7.35 -7.05
CA GLY A 120 -10.95 6.51 -5.88
C GLY A 120 -12.01 5.42 -5.72
N ILE A 121 -13.14 5.49 -6.42
CA ILE A 121 -14.19 4.46 -6.30
C ILE A 121 -13.68 3.12 -6.82
N GLN A 122 -13.11 3.10 -8.02
CA GLN A 122 -12.61 1.87 -8.64
C GLN A 122 -11.46 1.27 -7.82
N GLU A 123 -10.58 2.11 -7.30
CA GLU A 123 -9.44 1.67 -6.46
C GLU A 123 -9.91 1.02 -5.16
N VAL A 124 -10.94 1.56 -4.51
CA VAL A 124 -11.51 0.98 -3.28
C VAL A 124 -12.25 -0.34 -3.57
N LEU A 125 -12.98 -0.41 -4.67
CA LEU A 125 -13.67 -1.65 -5.09
C LEU A 125 -12.66 -2.73 -5.48
N GLY A 126 -11.62 -2.38 -6.23
CA GLY A 126 -10.52 -3.30 -6.55
C GLY A 126 -9.82 -3.82 -5.31
N LEU A 127 -9.54 -2.94 -4.33
CA LEU A 127 -8.97 -3.36 -3.05
C LEU A 127 -9.92 -4.28 -2.26
N GLY A 128 -11.23 -4.01 -2.31
CA GLY A 128 -12.25 -4.87 -1.71
C GLY A 128 -12.20 -6.29 -2.30
N ALA A 129 -12.17 -6.39 -3.63
CA ALA A 129 -12.05 -7.68 -4.33
C ALA A 129 -10.75 -8.41 -3.96
N VAL A 130 -9.62 -7.71 -3.90
CA VAL A 130 -8.34 -8.28 -3.42
C VAL A 130 -8.46 -8.81 -2.00
N ALA A 131 -9.10 -8.06 -1.09
CA ALA A 131 -9.29 -8.46 0.30
C ALA A 131 -10.18 -9.71 0.42
N ASP A 132 -11.24 -9.82 -0.37
CA ASP A 132 -12.14 -10.97 -0.39
C ASP A 132 -11.43 -12.21 -0.97
N LEU A 133 -10.63 -12.06 -2.03
CA LEU A 133 -9.79 -13.12 -2.57
C LEU A 133 -8.77 -13.61 -1.52
N ALA A 134 -8.05 -12.71 -0.85
CA ALA A 134 -7.09 -13.04 0.19
C ALA A 134 -7.75 -13.70 1.42
N GLY A 135 -8.98 -13.30 1.74
CA GLY A 135 -9.78 -13.87 2.84
C GLY A 135 -10.42 -15.21 2.53
N SER A 136 -10.42 -15.67 1.27
CA SER A 136 -11.09 -16.90 0.83
C SER A 136 -10.48 -18.19 1.40
N GLY A 137 -9.24 -18.15 1.87
CA GLY A 137 -8.48 -19.30 2.36
C GLY A 137 -7.98 -20.25 1.27
N ARG A 138 -8.08 -19.86 0.00
CA ARG A 138 -7.61 -20.68 -1.14
C ARG A 138 -6.11 -20.55 -1.39
N TRP A 139 -5.53 -19.41 -1.06
CA TRP A 139 -4.14 -19.07 -1.34
C TRP A 139 -3.40 -18.68 -0.06
N ASP A 140 -2.09 -18.91 -0.07
CA ASP A 140 -1.15 -18.52 0.99
C ASP A 140 -0.61 -17.11 0.76
N TYR A 141 -0.51 -16.72 -0.52
CA TYR A 141 0.01 -15.43 -0.94
C TYR A 141 -0.79 -14.84 -2.10
N VAL A 142 -1.18 -13.57 -1.97
CA VAL A 142 -1.81 -12.77 -3.02
C VAL A 142 -0.85 -11.67 -3.45
N VAL A 143 -0.40 -11.72 -4.68
CA VAL A 143 0.47 -10.73 -5.31
C VAL A 143 -0.40 -9.77 -6.13
N VAL A 144 -0.33 -8.48 -5.83
CA VAL A 144 -1.16 -7.47 -6.49
C VAL A 144 -0.31 -6.60 -7.41
N ASP A 145 -0.54 -6.72 -8.70
CA ASP A 145 0.04 -5.83 -9.71
C ASP A 145 -0.83 -4.57 -9.83
N CYS A 146 -0.27 -3.44 -9.38
CA CYS A 146 -0.97 -2.16 -9.37
C CYS A 146 -0.73 -1.38 -10.68
N ALA A 147 -1.72 -0.59 -11.13
CA ALA A 147 -1.62 0.21 -12.34
C ALA A 147 -0.47 1.23 -12.28
N SER A 148 -0.64 2.36 -11.65
CA SER A 148 0.40 3.38 -11.49
C SER A 148 0.72 3.64 -10.02
N THR A 149 1.85 4.35 -9.75
CA THR A 149 2.18 4.78 -8.38
C THR A 149 1.05 5.61 -7.77
N ALA A 150 0.44 6.50 -8.54
CA ALA A 150 -0.61 7.38 -8.04
C ALA A 150 -1.90 6.60 -7.72
N ASP A 151 -2.30 5.66 -8.57
CA ASP A 151 -3.46 4.81 -8.37
C ASP A 151 -3.26 3.87 -7.17
N ALA A 152 -2.07 3.25 -7.09
CA ALA A 152 -1.70 2.43 -5.95
C ALA A 152 -1.73 3.22 -4.62
N LEU A 153 -1.14 4.43 -4.58
CA LEU A 153 -1.19 5.27 -3.39
C LEU A 153 -2.63 5.66 -3.03
N ARG A 154 -3.49 5.98 -4.02
CA ARG A 154 -4.91 6.22 -3.77
C ARG A 154 -5.59 4.97 -3.19
N MET A 155 -5.45 3.83 -3.84
CA MET A 155 -6.02 2.56 -3.40
C MET A 155 -5.63 2.22 -1.95
N LEU A 156 -4.37 2.43 -1.58
CA LEU A 156 -3.84 2.09 -0.27
C LEU A 156 -4.18 3.14 0.82
N THR A 157 -4.43 4.41 0.47
CA THR A 157 -4.64 5.48 1.45
C THR A 157 -6.09 5.91 1.61
N LEU A 158 -6.93 5.73 0.58
CA LEU A 158 -8.34 6.13 0.61
C LEU A 158 -9.15 5.47 1.73
N PRO A 159 -9.02 4.16 2.03
CA PRO A 159 -9.81 3.54 3.07
C PRO A 159 -9.68 4.24 4.43
N SER A 160 -8.46 4.53 4.86
CA SER A 160 -8.23 5.20 6.14
C SER A 160 -8.76 6.63 6.15
N SER A 161 -8.59 7.36 5.05
CA SER A 161 -9.05 8.74 4.91
C SER A 161 -10.58 8.84 4.88
N PHE A 162 -11.23 7.94 4.15
CA PHE A 162 -12.69 7.89 4.03
C PHE A 162 -13.36 7.50 5.35
N ALA A 163 -12.85 6.50 6.06
CA ALA A 163 -13.37 6.10 7.37
C ALA A 163 -13.37 7.27 8.37
N VAL A 164 -12.28 8.04 8.42
CA VAL A 164 -12.17 9.23 9.26
C VAL A 164 -13.13 10.33 8.81
N TYR A 165 -13.30 10.53 7.51
CA TYR A 165 -14.22 11.55 6.96
C TYR A 165 -15.67 11.24 7.31
N VAL A 166 -16.13 10.01 7.11
CA VAL A 166 -17.51 9.60 7.42
C VAL A 166 -17.78 9.76 8.92
N GLU A 167 -16.89 9.29 9.79
CA GLU A 167 -17.09 9.39 11.24
C GLU A 167 -17.12 10.85 11.74
N ARG A 168 -16.39 11.74 11.07
CA ARG A 168 -16.40 13.17 11.40
C ARG A 168 -17.65 13.89 10.88
N SER A 169 -18.05 13.60 9.64
CA SER A 169 -19.18 14.29 8.99
C SER A 169 -20.52 13.82 9.53
N TRP A 170 -20.62 12.55 9.82
CA TRP A 170 -21.82 11.93 10.35
C TRP A 170 -21.46 10.88 11.42
N PRO A 171 -21.20 11.29 12.68
CA PRO A 171 -20.77 10.39 13.75
C PRO A 171 -21.78 9.25 13.98
N ARG A 172 -21.26 8.06 14.30
CA ARG A 172 -22.04 6.82 14.44
C ARG A 172 -23.24 6.98 15.35
N HIS A 173 -23.11 7.66 16.50
CA HIS A 173 -24.21 7.88 17.43
C HIS A 173 -25.36 8.68 16.79
N ARG A 174 -25.06 9.66 15.91
CA ARG A 174 -26.08 10.41 15.17
C ARG A 174 -26.69 9.56 14.04
N ARG A 175 -25.89 8.76 13.34
CA ARG A 175 -26.41 7.85 12.30
C ARG A 175 -27.44 6.88 12.88
N LEU A 176 -27.11 6.22 13.98
CA LEU A 176 -27.98 5.25 14.63
C LEU A 176 -29.28 5.87 15.20
N SER A 177 -29.22 7.11 15.70
CA SER A 177 -30.41 7.81 16.19
C SER A 177 -31.33 8.31 15.07
N THR A 178 -30.80 8.57 13.89
CA THR A 178 -31.58 9.12 12.76
C THR A 178 -32.48 8.06 12.10
N GLY A 179 -32.10 6.77 12.16
CA GLY A 179 -32.83 5.69 11.47
C GLY A 179 -34.02 5.09 12.24
N LEU A 180 -34.34 5.58 13.46
CA LEU A 180 -35.30 4.93 14.33
C LEU A 180 -36.78 5.12 13.91
N ASP A 181 -37.10 6.21 13.23
CA ASP A 181 -38.48 6.62 12.99
C ASP A 181 -38.93 6.56 11.51
N ASP A 182 -37.99 6.41 10.56
CA ASP A 182 -38.24 6.41 9.12
C ASP A 182 -37.52 5.28 8.40
N PRO A 183 -38.24 4.32 7.77
CA PRO A 183 -37.64 3.21 7.03
C PRO A 183 -36.67 3.64 5.90
N ARG A 184 -36.93 4.79 5.26
CA ARG A 184 -36.03 5.32 4.19
C ARG A 184 -34.71 5.82 4.77
N GLN A 185 -34.79 6.46 5.94
CA GLN A 185 -33.56 6.90 6.64
C GLN A 185 -32.82 5.69 7.20
N ALA A 186 -33.51 4.67 7.70
CA ALA A 186 -32.91 3.43 8.16
C ALA A 186 -32.13 2.71 7.06
N ALA A 187 -32.68 2.63 5.84
CA ALA A 187 -31.97 2.04 4.69
C ALA A 187 -30.69 2.81 4.31
N MET A 188 -30.74 4.15 4.32
CA MET A 188 -29.57 4.99 4.08
C MET A 188 -28.50 4.81 5.16
N VAL A 189 -28.91 4.78 6.43
CA VAL A 189 -28.00 4.52 7.56
C VAL A 189 -27.35 3.14 7.40
N ALA A 190 -28.11 2.11 7.06
CA ALA A 190 -27.59 0.76 6.84
C ALA A 190 -26.57 0.73 5.67
N LEU A 191 -26.84 1.42 4.57
CA LEU A 191 -25.89 1.52 3.46
C LEU A 191 -24.58 2.21 3.88
N VAL A 192 -24.66 3.35 4.55
CA VAL A 192 -23.47 4.09 5.01
C VAL A 192 -22.70 3.30 6.08
N GLU A 193 -23.39 2.62 7.00
CA GLU A 193 -22.74 1.74 7.99
C GLU A 193 -22.04 0.57 7.30
N SER A 194 -22.66 -0.06 6.30
CA SER A 194 -22.07 -1.16 5.54
C SER A 194 -20.80 -0.69 4.80
N MET A 195 -20.88 0.43 4.09
CA MET A 195 -19.73 1.03 3.40
C MET A 195 -18.62 1.40 4.39
N HIS A 196 -18.98 2.03 5.51
CA HIS A 196 -18.00 2.40 6.53
C HIS A 196 -17.32 1.18 7.14
N ALA A 197 -18.08 0.13 7.47
CA ALA A 197 -17.54 -1.11 8.02
C ALA A 197 -16.59 -1.81 7.02
N GLN A 198 -16.95 -1.84 5.74
CA GLN A 198 -16.11 -2.41 4.69
C GLN A 198 -14.81 -1.63 4.54
N VAL A 199 -14.88 -0.31 4.46
CA VAL A 199 -13.70 0.55 4.33
C VAL A 199 -12.81 0.50 5.58
N ALA A 200 -13.39 0.44 6.78
CA ALA A 200 -12.64 0.27 8.02
C ALA A 200 -11.89 -1.09 8.05
N ARG A 201 -12.56 -2.17 7.63
CA ARG A 201 -11.93 -3.50 7.48
C ARG A 201 -10.75 -3.46 6.50
N LEU A 202 -10.87 -2.75 5.38
CA LEU A 202 -9.78 -2.58 4.42
C LEU A 202 -8.61 -1.79 5.03
N ALA A 203 -8.88 -0.73 5.78
CA ALA A 203 -7.85 0.05 6.46
C ALA A 203 -7.11 -0.78 7.53
N GLU A 204 -7.82 -1.63 8.26
CA GLU A 204 -7.23 -2.57 9.22
C GLU A 204 -6.37 -3.64 8.53
N LEU A 205 -6.86 -4.20 7.42
CA LEU A 205 -6.10 -5.14 6.60
C LEU A 205 -4.78 -4.54 6.14
N LEU A 206 -4.80 -3.36 5.55
CA LEU A 206 -3.61 -2.66 5.06
C LEU A 206 -2.59 -2.33 6.15
N ALA A 207 -3.04 -2.13 7.39
CA ALA A 207 -2.18 -1.91 8.55
C ALA A 207 -1.68 -3.23 9.19
N GLY A 208 -2.11 -4.38 8.68
CA GLY A 208 -1.76 -5.70 9.19
C GLY A 208 -0.30 -6.08 8.92
N PRO A 209 0.23 -7.07 9.67
CA PRO A 209 1.60 -7.55 9.51
C PRO A 209 1.81 -8.33 8.22
N ASP A 210 0.76 -8.93 7.66
CA ASP A 210 0.80 -9.80 6.49
C ASP A 210 0.64 -9.03 5.17
N VAL A 211 0.53 -7.70 5.24
CA VAL A 211 0.43 -6.82 4.08
C VAL A 211 1.69 -5.98 3.93
N GLY A 212 2.22 -5.91 2.72
CA GLY A 212 3.37 -5.09 2.40
C GLY A 212 3.39 -4.63 0.95
N THR A 213 4.26 -3.67 0.67
CA THR A 213 4.46 -3.13 -0.67
C THR A 213 5.88 -3.41 -1.17
N HIS A 214 6.00 -3.64 -2.47
CA HIS A 214 7.23 -3.79 -3.22
C HIS A 214 7.32 -2.60 -4.17
N LEU A 215 8.28 -1.70 -3.95
CA LEU A 215 8.48 -0.55 -4.82
C LEU A 215 9.35 -0.94 -6.01
N VAL A 216 8.81 -0.84 -7.22
CA VAL A 216 9.49 -1.19 -8.46
C VAL A 216 9.91 0.07 -9.20
N LEU A 217 11.17 0.14 -9.62
CA LEU A 217 11.74 1.25 -10.37
C LEU A 217 12.81 0.78 -11.37
N THR A 218 13.18 1.67 -12.29
CA THR A 218 14.38 1.55 -13.13
C THR A 218 15.47 2.46 -12.60
N PRO A 219 16.77 2.18 -12.84
CA PRO A 219 17.88 2.97 -12.30
C PRO A 219 18.07 4.28 -13.06
N GLU A 220 17.06 5.15 -12.99
CA GLU A 220 17.03 6.49 -13.62
C GLU A 220 16.76 7.54 -12.55
N ARG A 221 17.48 8.67 -12.58
CA ARG A 221 17.42 9.73 -11.56
C ARG A 221 16.00 10.22 -11.27
N VAL A 222 15.20 10.44 -12.32
CA VAL A 222 13.81 10.93 -12.17
C VAL A 222 12.94 9.88 -11.51
N VAL A 223 13.10 8.61 -11.88
CA VAL A 223 12.32 7.49 -11.33
C VAL A 223 12.70 7.25 -9.88
N VAL A 224 13.97 7.31 -9.52
CA VAL A 224 14.45 7.21 -8.14
C VAL A 224 13.85 8.30 -7.26
N ALA A 225 13.85 9.56 -7.72
CA ALA A 225 13.27 10.67 -6.97
C ALA A 225 11.76 10.50 -6.74
N GLU A 226 11.03 9.95 -7.72
CA GLU A 226 9.61 9.61 -7.58
C GLU A 226 9.42 8.46 -6.56
N THR A 227 10.26 7.44 -6.64
CA THR A 227 10.21 6.28 -5.73
C THR A 227 10.50 6.67 -4.28
N VAL A 228 11.46 7.56 -4.03
CA VAL A 228 11.73 8.09 -2.68
C VAL A 228 10.53 8.85 -2.13
N ARG A 229 9.85 9.65 -2.97
CA ARG A 229 8.60 10.30 -2.56
C ARG A 229 7.48 9.30 -2.26
N ALA A 230 7.36 8.23 -3.07
CA ALA A 230 6.38 7.17 -2.83
C ALA A 230 6.68 6.40 -1.55
N LEU A 231 7.95 6.06 -1.29
CA LEU A 231 8.42 5.44 -0.05
C LEU A 231 8.01 6.28 1.17
N THR A 232 8.29 7.58 1.11
CA THR A 232 7.90 8.53 2.15
C THR A 232 6.38 8.58 2.36
N ALA A 233 5.61 8.64 1.28
CA ALA A 233 4.16 8.69 1.35
C ALA A 233 3.59 7.43 2.00
N LEU A 234 4.02 6.24 1.60
CA LEU A 234 3.60 4.96 2.17
C LEU A 234 3.94 4.87 3.66
N ALA A 235 5.16 5.24 4.04
CA ALA A 235 5.58 5.21 5.43
C ALA A 235 4.80 6.20 6.31
N VAL A 236 4.58 7.43 5.83
CA VAL A 236 3.73 8.40 6.53
C VAL A 236 2.32 7.83 6.71
N MET A 237 1.75 7.18 5.71
CA MET A 237 0.42 6.55 5.78
C MET A 237 0.38 5.28 6.63
N GLY A 238 1.54 4.77 7.05
CA GLY A 238 1.65 3.58 7.89
C GLY A 238 1.57 2.27 7.09
N ILE A 239 1.84 2.33 5.80
CA ILE A 239 1.89 1.19 4.91
C ILE A 239 3.34 0.69 4.84
N ARG A 240 3.51 -0.61 5.07
CA ARG A 240 4.84 -1.23 5.10
C ARG A 240 5.42 -1.35 3.70
N VAL A 241 6.67 -0.97 3.54
CA VAL A 241 7.47 -1.26 2.35
C VAL A 241 8.42 -2.41 2.70
N ASN A 242 8.25 -3.56 2.05
CA ASN A 242 9.03 -4.75 2.31
C ASN A 242 10.39 -4.67 1.62
N GLU A 243 10.40 -4.18 0.39
CA GLU A 243 11.61 -4.09 -0.42
C GLU A 243 11.44 -3.08 -1.58
N VAL A 244 12.57 -2.66 -2.10
CA VAL A 244 12.68 -1.85 -3.31
C VAL A 244 13.33 -2.70 -4.39
N ILE A 245 12.68 -2.87 -5.53
CA ILE A 245 13.18 -3.69 -6.65
C ILE A 245 13.59 -2.76 -7.78
N VAL A 246 14.88 -2.72 -8.06
CA VAL A 246 15.42 -1.97 -9.19
C VAL A 246 15.54 -2.90 -10.39
N ASN A 247 14.71 -2.67 -11.37
CA ASN A 247 14.63 -3.46 -12.60
C ASN A 247 15.57 -2.91 -13.67
N GLN A 248 15.95 -3.76 -14.63
CA GLN A 248 16.75 -3.39 -15.81
C GLN A 248 18.13 -2.81 -15.46
N VAL A 249 18.80 -3.39 -14.46
CA VAL A 249 20.14 -3.01 -14.08
C VAL A 249 21.17 -3.65 -15.01
N LEU A 250 22.05 -2.86 -15.57
CA LEU A 250 23.20 -3.34 -16.31
C LEU A 250 24.31 -3.74 -15.32
N PHE A 251 24.49 -5.04 -15.13
CA PHE A 251 25.54 -5.52 -14.25
C PHE A 251 26.88 -5.46 -14.97
N GLN A 252 27.87 -4.92 -14.27
CA GLN A 252 29.24 -5.00 -14.76
C GLN A 252 29.68 -6.45 -14.72
N ASP A 253 30.22 -6.94 -15.81
CA ASP A 253 30.89 -8.21 -15.90
C ASP A 253 32.40 -8.01 -15.63
N ASP A 254 32.92 -8.70 -14.61
CA ASP A 254 34.33 -8.65 -14.23
C ASP A 254 35.17 -9.72 -14.97
N SER A 255 34.58 -10.37 -15.98
CA SER A 255 35.30 -11.37 -16.78
C SER A 255 36.50 -10.76 -17.50
N PHE A 256 37.48 -11.63 -17.81
CA PHE A 256 38.66 -11.24 -18.58
C PHE A 256 38.27 -10.73 -19.97
N GLU A 257 37.30 -11.35 -20.60
CA GLU A 257 36.76 -10.99 -21.90
C GLU A 257 36.19 -9.56 -21.90
N TYR A 258 35.41 -9.22 -20.88
CA TYR A 258 34.83 -7.87 -20.75
C TYR A 258 35.92 -6.79 -20.60
N ARG A 259 36.98 -7.06 -19.84
CA ARG A 259 38.10 -6.11 -19.64
C ARG A 259 38.94 -5.92 -20.89
N ASN A 260 38.87 -6.83 -21.85
CA ASN A 260 39.65 -6.82 -23.09
C ASN A 260 38.78 -6.61 -24.33
N LEU A 261 37.61 -5.97 -24.19
CA LEU A 261 36.79 -5.60 -25.30
C LEU A 261 37.53 -4.58 -26.22
N PRO A 262 37.38 -4.68 -27.56
CA PRO A 262 37.96 -3.73 -28.49
C PRO A 262 37.37 -2.31 -28.31
N GLU A 263 38.11 -1.31 -28.64
CA GLU A 263 37.63 0.07 -28.66
C GLU A 263 36.51 0.18 -29.69
N HIS A 264 35.28 0.48 -29.19
CA HIS A 264 34.08 0.65 -30.02
C HIS A 264 33.03 1.53 -29.29
N PRO A 265 32.42 2.51 -29.99
CA PRO A 265 31.46 3.42 -29.37
C PRO A 265 30.30 2.75 -28.62
N ALA A 266 29.90 1.54 -29.01
CA ALA A 266 28.88 0.78 -28.31
C ALA A 266 29.33 0.30 -26.91
N PHE A 267 30.61 -0.09 -26.76
CA PHE A 267 31.16 -0.46 -25.48
C PHE A 267 31.40 0.74 -24.57
N ASP A 268 31.83 1.90 -25.17
CA ASP A 268 31.93 3.14 -24.43
C ASP A 268 30.59 3.62 -23.90
N TRP A 269 29.55 3.53 -24.72
CA TRP A 269 28.17 3.82 -24.32
C TRP A 269 27.71 2.91 -23.19
N TYR A 270 27.95 1.60 -23.31
CA TYR A 270 27.56 0.61 -22.30
C TYR A 270 28.26 0.87 -20.98
N ALA A 271 29.56 1.10 -20.98
CA ALA A 271 30.35 1.44 -19.79
C ALA A 271 29.86 2.75 -19.13
N ALA A 272 29.61 3.79 -19.92
CA ALA A 272 29.06 5.06 -19.44
C ALA A 272 27.68 4.86 -18.80
N ARG A 273 26.82 4.03 -19.41
CA ARG A 273 25.49 3.72 -18.86
C ARG A 273 25.56 2.96 -17.54
N ILE A 274 26.47 1.99 -17.41
CA ILE A 274 26.73 1.29 -16.12
C ILE A 274 27.17 2.30 -15.06
N GLY A 275 28.12 3.18 -15.39
CA GLY A 275 28.60 4.21 -14.45
C GLY A 275 27.48 5.14 -13.97
N GLU A 276 26.58 5.57 -14.87
CA GLU A 276 25.43 6.39 -14.52
C GLU A 276 24.47 5.63 -13.62
N GLN A 277 24.13 4.37 -13.95
CA GLN A 277 23.25 3.54 -13.12
C GLN A 277 23.86 3.30 -11.73
N THR A 278 25.16 3.03 -11.64
CA THR A 278 25.86 2.85 -10.36
C THR A 278 25.72 4.08 -9.45
N ALA A 279 25.96 5.28 -9.99
CA ALA A 279 25.78 6.52 -9.24
C ALA A 279 24.32 6.73 -8.76
N VAL A 280 23.35 6.33 -9.56
CA VAL A 280 21.93 6.38 -9.20
C VAL A 280 21.59 5.37 -8.11
N LEU A 281 22.15 4.15 -8.18
CA LEU A 281 21.97 3.11 -7.16
C LEU A 281 22.59 3.49 -5.81
N ASP A 282 23.76 4.14 -5.81
CA ASP A 282 24.38 4.65 -4.59
C ASP A 282 23.51 5.72 -3.92
N HIS A 283 22.95 6.63 -4.72
CA HIS A 283 22.01 7.62 -4.22
C HIS A 283 20.72 6.97 -3.65
N LEU A 284 20.16 5.99 -4.35
CA LEU A 284 18.98 5.24 -3.87
C LEU A 284 19.28 4.54 -2.56
N ALA A 285 20.42 3.86 -2.44
CA ALA A 285 20.80 3.15 -1.24
C ALA A 285 20.93 4.08 -0.03
N ALA A 286 21.47 5.28 -0.22
CA ALA A 286 21.53 6.31 0.82
C ALA A 286 20.13 6.80 1.24
N ALA A 287 19.21 6.94 0.28
CA ALA A 287 17.86 7.47 0.51
C ALA A 287 16.91 6.42 1.11
N THR A 288 17.11 5.13 0.84
CA THR A 288 16.24 4.05 1.34
C THR A 288 16.68 3.48 2.70
N GLY A 289 17.90 3.77 3.13
CA GLY A 289 18.44 3.29 4.41
C GLY A 289 18.46 1.76 4.49
N ASP A 290 17.81 1.21 5.51
CA ASP A 290 17.80 -0.23 5.81
C ASP A 290 16.73 -1.02 5.01
N VAL A 291 16.05 -0.41 4.04
CA VAL A 291 15.09 -1.13 3.20
C VAL A 291 15.85 -2.10 2.28
N LYS A 292 15.35 -3.33 2.19
CA LYS A 292 15.93 -4.38 1.34
C LYS A 292 15.91 -3.94 -0.13
N LEU A 293 17.04 -4.08 -0.84
CA LEU A 293 17.17 -3.80 -2.27
C LEU A 293 17.33 -5.10 -3.05
N ILE A 294 16.56 -5.22 -4.14
CA ILE A 294 16.70 -6.29 -5.13
C ILE A 294 17.04 -5.63 -6.46
N LEU A 295 18.10 -6.07 -7.09
CA LEU A 295 18.55 -5.60 -8.40
C LEU A 295 18.31 -6.71 -9.42
N THR A 296 17.44 -6.50 -10.41
CA THR A 296 17.22 -7.46 -11.49
C THR A 296 17.93 -7.03 -12.76
N PRO A 297 18.50 -7.97 -13.53
CA PRO A 297 19.29 -7.66 -14.71
C PRO A 297 18.44 -7.08 -15.84
N HIS A 298 19.07 -6.25 -16.67
CA HIS A 298 18.55 -5.90 -17.98
C HIS A 298 18.80 -7.06 -18.94
N LEU A 299 17.73 -7.76 -19.29
CA LEU A 299 17.83 -8.89 -20.21
C LEU A 299 17.80 -8.43 -21.67
N ALA A 300 18.38 -9.25 -22.56
CA ALA A 300 18.35 -8.99 -24.01
C ALA A 300 16.96 -9.13 -24.63
N GLY A 301 16.07 -9.86 -23.99
CA GLY A 301 14.66 -10.05 -24.40
C GLY A 301 13.72 -9.95 -23.20
N GLU A 302 12.44 -9.82 -23.49
CA GLU A 302 11.41 -9.79 -22.45
C GLU A 302 11.24 -11.17 -21.80
N PRO A 303 11.21 -11.26 -20.46
CA PRO A 303 10.98 -12.52 -19.77
C PRO A 303 9.48 -12.86 -19.77
N ILE A 304 9.05 -13.68 -20.72
CA ILE A 304 7.67 -14.13 -20.88
C ILE A 304 7.52 -15.58 -20.43
N GLY A 305 6.49 -15.83 -19.63
CA GLY A 305 6.12 -17.14 -19.12
C GLY A 305 6.89 -17.55 -17.86
N PRO A 306 6.37 -18.56 -17.11
CA PRO A 306 6.86 -18.91 -15.77
C PRO A 306 8.36 -19.20 -15.71
N LYS A 307 8.89 -19.93 -16.70
CA LYS A 307 10.33 -20.29 -16.71
C LYS A 307 11.25 -19.07 -16.83
N ALA A 308 10.95 -18.14 -17.75
CA ALA A 308 11.76 -16.95 -17.96
C ALA A 308 11.64 -15.98 -16.77
N LEU A 309 10.46 -15.88 -16.17
CA LEU A 309 10.19 -15.08 -14.98
C LEU A 309 10.96 -15.60 -13.76
N ALA A 310 11.00 -16.92 -13.55
CA ALA A 310 11.82 -17.51 -12.48
C ALA A 310 13.32 -17.21 -12.70
N GLN A 311 13.81 -17.39 -13.92
CA GLN A 311 15.21 -17.11 -14.27
C GLN A 311 15.59 -15.62 -14.04
N LEU A 312 14.69 -14.68 -14.24
CA LEU A 312 14.92 -13.26 -13.96
C LEU A 312 15.24 -13.04 -12.47
N LEU A 313 14.47 -13.65 -11.56
CA LEU A 313 14.70 -13.51 -10.11
C LEU A 313 15.87 -14.35 -9.59
N ASP A 314 16.20 -15.46 -10.23
CA ASP A 314 17.38 -16.27 -9.89
C ASP A 314 18.67 -15.51 -10.18
N GLN A 315 18.67 -14.63 -11.22
CA GLN A 315 19.80 -13.77 -11.56
C GLN A 315 19.82 -12.46 -10.76
N ALA A 316 18.83 -12.20 -9.93
CA ALA A 316 18.74 -10.97 -9.15
C ALA A 316 19.85 -10.93 -8.07
N ARG A 317 20.49 -9.78 -7.92
CA ARG A 317 21.40 -9.49 -6.81
C ARG A 317 20.61 -8.88 -5.65
N ARG A 318 20.75 -9.48 -4.47
CA ARG A 318 20.04 -9.04 -3.26
C ARG A 318 21.00 -8.36 -2.32
N ARG A 319 20.64 -7.19 -1.86
CA ARG A 319 21.28 -6.52 -0.74
C ARG A 319 20.33 -6.61 0.43
N ASP A 320 20.74 -7.39 1.43
CA ASP A 320 19.93 -7.53 2.64
C ASP A 320 19.79 -6.16 3.29
N GLY A 321 18.54 -5.84 3.62
CA GLY A 321 18.22 -4.71 4.48
C GLY A 321 18.55 -5.02 5.92
N GLY A 322 18.57 -4.02 6.75
CA GLY A 322 18.61 -4.18 8.20
C GLY A 322 17.36 -4.88 8.73
N THR A 323 17.15 -4.77 10.04
CA THR A 323 15.94 -5.29 10.70
C THR A 323 14.69 -4.78 9.97
N PRO A 324 13.70 -5.65 9.69
CA PRO A 324 12.46 -5.20 9.09
C PRO A 324 11.93 -3.96 9.81
N PRO A 325 11.38 -2.98 9.09
CA PRO A 325 10.89 -1.76 9.73
C PRO A 325 9.94 -2.14 10.86
N GLY A 326 10.17 -1.55 12.03
CA GLY A 326 9.35 -1.76 13.23
C GLY A 326 7.86 -1.52 12.95
N PRO A 327 6.98 -1.76 13.91
CA PRO A 327 5.55 -1.58 13.69
C PRO A 327 5.28 -0.14 13.24
N LEU A 328 4.62 0.00 12.07
CA LEU A 328 4.23 1.29 11.51
C LEU A 328 3.09 1.96 12.31
N ARG A 329 2.65 1.30 13.40
CA ARG A 329 1.71 1.86 14.36
C ARG A 329 2.45 2.71 15.37
N PRO A 330 1.89 3.87 15.76
CA PRO A 330 2.46 4.69 16.82
C PRO A 330 2.54 3.92 18.12
N ILE A 331 3.70 3.94 18.77
CA ILE A 331 3.90 3.36 20.10
C ILE A 331 3.84 4.49 21.10
N VAL A 332 3.01 4.32 22.15
CA VAL A 332 2.88 5.29 23.23
C VAL A 332 3.43 4.70 24.50
N ASP A 333 4.40 5.36 25.11
CA ASP A 333 4.99 4.99 26.39
C ASP A 333 5.14 6.21 27.33
N ARG A 334 5.39 5.93 28.61
CA ARG A 334 5.73 6.95 29.59
C ARG A 334 7.25 7.07 29.66
N GLU A 335 7.77 8.28 29.38
CA GLU A 335 9.20 8.57 29.42
C GLU A 335 9.68 8.83 30.85
N SER A 336 8.92 9.64 31.60
CA SER A 336 9.33 10.06 32.99
C SER A 336 8.17 10.72 33.74
N GLY A 337 8.39 11.03 35.01
CA GLY A 337 7.49 11.83 35.85
C GLY A 337 6.28 11.06 36.41
N SER A 338 5.47 11.74 37.19
CA SER A 338 4.21 11.27 37.76
C SER A 338 3.18 12.40 37.84
N GLY A 339 1.89 12.06 37.83
CA GLY A 339 0.81 13.05 37.87
C GLY A 339 0.90 14.06 36.72
N LEU A 340 0.79 15.34 37.02
CA LEU A 340 0.86 16.43 36.03
C LEU A 340 2.25 16.62 35.41
N GLU A 341 3.31 16.10 36.04
CA GLU A 341 4.68 16.18 35.54
C GLU A 341 5.07 14.94 34.69
N THR A 342 4.11 14.04 34.41
CA THR A 342 4.34 12.88 33.55
C THR A 342 4.65 13.34 32.14
N ILE A 343 5.71 12.77 31.55
CA ILE A 343 6.01 12.92 30.12
C ILE A 343 5.68 11.63 29.40
N TYR A 344 4.74 11.71 28.49
CA TYR A 344 4.41 10.64 27.56
C TYR A 344 5.12 10.86 26.24
N ARG A 345 5.48 9.75 25.60
CA ARG A 345 6.17 9.72 24.32
C ARG A 345 5.32 8.95 23.31
N LEU A 346 5.05 9.54 22.14
CA LEU A 346 4.54 8.85 20.97
C LEU A 346 5.70 8.68 19.98
N ARG A 347 6.02 7.44 19.63
CA ARG A 347 7.08 7.10 18.67
C ARG A 347 6.48 6.53 17.40
N LEU A 348 7.02 6.94 16.26
CA LEU A 348 6.62 6.47 14.94
C LEU A 348 7.86 6.30 14.05
N GLN A 349 8.00 5.15 13.41
CA GLN A 349 9.03 4.93 12.41
C GLN A 349 8.64 5.62 11.10
N LEU A 350 9.58 6.38 10.54
CA LEU A 350 9.49 7.03 9.23
C LEU A 350 10.72 6.61 8.41
N PRO A 351 10.69 6.70 7.08
CA PRO A 351 11.91 6.55 6.29
C PRO A 351 12.89 7.70 6.63
N PRO A 352 14.15 7.58 6.22
CA PRO A 352 15.08 8.70 6.31
C PRO A 352 14.50 9.92 5.60
N LEU A 353 14.31 11.02 6.34
CA LEU A 353 13.69 12.25 5.86
C LEU A 353 14.53 13.44 6.27
N ASP A 354 14.51 14.50 5.46
CA ASP A 354 14.96 15.80 5.94
C ASP A 354 13.96 16.33 6.96
N SER A 355 14.46 16.71 8.14
CA SER A 355 13.64 17.31 9.20
C SER A 355 12.92 18.59 8.77
N GLY A 356 13.43 19.29 7.75
CA GLY A 356 12.81 20.48 7.18
C GLY A 356 11.52 20.18 6.38
N GLU A 357 11.34 18.96 5.89
CA GLU A 357 10.13 18.55 5.17
C GLU A 357 9.01 18.06 6.10
N LEU A 358 9.34 17.78 7.39
CA LEU A 358 8.39 17.28 8.37
C LEU A 358 7.58 18.41 8.98
N SER A 359 6.27 18.35 8.87
CA SER A 359 5.34 19.24 9.54
C SER A 359 4.50 18.46 10.57
N LEU A 360 4.35 19.03 11.76
CA LEU A 360 3.53 18.46 12.82
C LEU A 360 2.47 19.44 13.25
N GLY A 361 1.26 18.95 13.42
CA GLY A 361 0.13 19.74 13.91
C GLY A 361 -0.77 18.90 14.80
N ARG A 362 -1.65 19.55 15.55
CA ARG A 362 -2.72 18.90 16.31
C ARG A 362 -4.06 19.50 15.94
N ALA A 363 -5.05 18.65 15.72
CA ALA A 363 -6.43 19.06 15.48
C ALA A 363 -7.36 18.19 16.37
N GLY A 364 -7.77 18.76 17.50
CA GLY A 364 -8.56 18.03 18.50
C GLY A 364 -7.81 16.81 19.04
N ASP A 365 -8.37 15.63 18.83
CA ASP A 365 -7.84 14.34 19.28
C ASP A 365 -6.83 13.71 18.30
N ASP A 366 -6.50 14.38 17.21
CA ASP A 366 -5.62 13.86 16.19
C ASP A 366 -4.28 14.62 16.14
N LEU A 367 -3.18 13.86 16.01
CA LEU A 367 -1.88 14.36 15.60
C LEU A 367 -1.83 14.35 14.07
N ILE A 368 -1.47 15.47 13.44
CA ILE A 368 -1.30 15.58 12.00
C ILE A 368 0.20 15.53 11.71
N ILE A 369 0.60 14.54 10.94
CA ILE A 369 1.99 14.37 10.48
C ILE A 369 1.97 14.64 8.97
N GLY A 370 2.76 15.60 8.52
CA GLY A 370 2.87 15.95 7.11
C GLY A 370 4.32 15.90 6.64
N VAL A 371 4.52 15.37 5.42
CA VAL A 371 5.80 15.41 4.72
C VAL A 371 5.51 15.80 3.27
N GLY A 372 6.03 16.93 2.85
CA GLY A 372 5.69 17.50 1.55
C GLY A 372 4.19 17.72 1.38
N ALA A 373 3.60 17.11 0.35
CA ALA A 373 2.15 17.18 0.09
C ALA A 373 1.32 16.12 0.85
N VAL A 374 1.98 15.12 1.44
CA VAL A 374 1.30 14.01 2.12
C VAL A 374 1.02 14.36 3.58
N ARG A 375 -0.18 14.08 4.05
CA ARG A 375 -0.59 14.30 5.45
C ARG A 375 -1.32 13.08 5.99
N ARG A 376 -0.91 12.63 7.18
CA ARG A 376 -1.58 11.57 7.93
C ARG A 376 -2.17 12.14 9.20
N ARG A 377 -3.37 11.70 9.54
CA ARG A 377 -3.98 11.90 10.86
C ARG A 377 -3.79 10.65 11.70
N VAL A 378 -3.16 10.81 12.83
CA VAL A 378 -2.95 9.74 13.81
C VAL A 378 -3.82 10.04 15.01
N ARG A 379 -4.81 9.19 15.26
CA ARG A 379 -5.67 9.35 16.44
C ARG A 379 -4.86 9.11 17.70
N LEU A 380 -4.89 10.08 18.59
CA LEU A 380 -4.17 10.00 19.86
C LEU A 380 -4.83 8.99 20.80
N ALA A 381 -4.02 8.20 21.48
CA ALA A 381 -4.48 7.35 22.57
C ALA A 381 -5.24 8.18 23.63
N SER A 382 -6.17 7.57 24.34
CA SER A 382 -7.07 8.27 25.28
C SER A 382 -6.33 9.14 26.30
N VAL A 383 -5.17 8.67 26.77
CA VAL A 383 -4.31 9.42 27.67
C VAL A 383 -3.74 10.69 27.04
N LEU A 384 -3.31 10.61 25.77
CA LEU A 384 -2.69 11.74 25.06
C LEU A 384 -3.69 12.81 24.63
N ARG A 385 -4.97 12.49 24.54
CA ARG A 385 -6.02 13.48 24.22
C ARG A 385 -6.13 14.57 25.26
N ARG A 386 -5.79 14.22 26.54
CA ARG A 386 -5.78 15.13 27.68
C ARG A 386 -4.41 15.73 27.97
N CYS A 387 -3.50 15.67 27.02
CA CYS A 387 -2.15 16.19 27.12
C CYS A 387 -1.92 17.30 26.11
N ILE A 388 -0.99 18.20 26.41
CA ILE A 388 -0.44 19.19 25.48
C ILE A 388 0.87 18.65 24.88
N VAL A 389 1.17 19.01 23.62
CA VAL A 389 2.45 18.70 22.97
C VAL A 389 3.53 19.62 23.56
N THR A 390 4.62 19.04 24.06
CA THR A 390 5.74 19.79 24.63
C THR A 390 6.97 19.82 23.74
N GLY A 391 7.06 18.94 22.76
CA GLY A 391 8.16 18.92 21.80
C GLY A 391 8.06 17.75 20.84
N ALA A 392 8.82 17.86 19.77
CA ALA A 392 8.98 16.78 18.80
C ALA A 392 10.44 16.74 18.32
N ALA A 393 10.93 15.56 18.02
CA ALA A 393 12.26 15.33 17.49
C ALA A 393 12.24 14.17 16.48
N LEU A 394 12.94 14.34 15.37
CA LEU A 394 13.26 13.29 14.42
C LEU A 394 14.72 12.89 14.60
N ARG A 395 14.99 11.63 14.93
CA ARG A 395 16.35 11.09 15.07
C ARG A 395 16.50 9.88 14.17
N GLY A 396 17.27 10.01 13.12
CA GLY A 396 17.32 8.99 12.06
C GLY A 396 15.93 8.79 11.46
N SER A 397 15.40 7.58 11.59
CA SER A 397 14.07 7.20 11.12
C SER A 397 12.98 7.23 12.21
N GLU A 398 13.28 7.60 13.45
CA GLU A 398 12.29 7.64 14.54
C GLU A 398 11.81 9.07 14.81
N LEU A 399 10.52 9.32 14.58
CA LEU A 399 9.81 10.49 15.04
C LEU A 399 9.34 10.24 16.47
N THR A 400 9.78 11.11 17.39
CA THR A 400 9.31 11.12 18.78
C THR A 400 8.57 12.42 19.06
N VAL A 401 7.30 12.32 19.51
CA VAL A 401 6.50 13.47 19.96
C VAL A 401 6.23 13.32 21.45
N ARG A 402 6.55 14.37 22.24
CA ARG A 402 6.38 14.40 23.69
C ARG A 402 5.13 15.17 24.09
N PHE A 403 4.46 14.63 25.09
CA PHE A 403 3.21 15.15 25.62
C PHE A 403 3.28 15.27 27.15
N ARG A 404 2.64 16.29 27.69
CA ARG A 404 2.45 16.48 29.15
C ARG A 404 0.97 16.66 29.46
N PRO A 405 0.45 16.12 30.58
CA PRO A 405 -0.92 16.36 31.02
C PRO A 405 -1.29 17.84 30.98
N ASP A 406 -2.46 18.15 30.45
CA ASP A 406 -3.04 19.47 30.48
C ASP A 406 -3.73 19.67 31.84
N PRO A 407 -3.26 20.60 32.70
CA PRO A 407 -3.86 20.81 34.02
C PRO A 407 -5.35 21.16 34.00
N LEU A 408 -5.86 21.69 32.86
CA LEU A 408 -7.26 22.11 32.73
C LEU A 408 -8.22 20.96 32.50
N VAL A 409 -7.73 19.83 31.94
CA VAL A 409 -8.56 18.69 31.55
C VAL A 409 -8.10 17.36 32.15
N TRP A 410 -6.98 17.34 32.88
CA TRP A 410 -6.47 16.15 33.54
C TRP A 410 -7.31 15.82 34.79
N PRO A 411 -7.79 14.56 34.97
CA PRO A 411 -8.58 14.19 36.13
C PRO A 411 -7.78 14.34 37.44
N ALA A 412 -8.37 14.99 38.40
CA ALA A 412 -7.81 15.05 39.75
C ALA A 412 -7.82 13.62 40.35
N GLY A 413 -6.65 13.08 40.69
CA GLY A 413 -6.51 11.77 41.35
C GLY A 413 -6.10 10.61 40.42
N ALA A 414 -5.73 10.85 39.19
CA ALA A 414 -5.23 9.82 38.26
C ALA A 414 -3.74 9.49 38.49
N ASP A 415 -3.34 9.20 39.73
CA ASP A 415 -2.02 8.66 40.03
C ASP A 415 -2.06 7.12 39.90
N GLY A 416 -1.42 6.60 38.84
CA GLY A 416 -0.96 5.21 38.83
C GLY A 416 -1.87 4.14 38.27
N GLY A 417 -2.68 4.38 37.24
CA GLY A 417 -3.32 3.31 36.46
C GLY A 417 -2.34 2.73 35.42
N ALA A 418 -2.03 1.43 35.53
CA ALA A 418 -1.26 0.69 34.51
C ALA A 418 -1.89 0.87 33.14
N ILE A 419 -1.04 1.08 32.12
CA ILE A 419 -1.44 1.07 30.71
C ILE A 419 -1.87 -0.36 30.39
N GLY A 420 -3.17 -0.66 30.60
CA GLY A 420 -3.80 -1.89 30.10
C GLY A 420 -3.83 -1.79 28.58
N GLY A 421 -3.19 -2.76 27.92
CA GLY A 421 -3.25 -2.87 26.47
C GLY A 421 -4.69 -3.16 26.05
N ASP A 422 -5.30 -2.24 25.34
CA ASP A 422 -6.43 -2.51 24.47
C ASP A 422 -5.88 -2.84 23.08
N GLN A 423 -6.20 -4.05 22.67
CA GLN A 423 -5.87 -4.67 21.39
C GLN A 423 -6.54 -3.93 20.20
#